data_718810f6d94c68c033248064e2dda6c6
#
_entry.id   718810f6d94c68c033248064e2dda6c6
#
_cell.length_a   1.000
_cell.length_b   1.000
_cell.length_c   1.000
_cell.angle_alpha   90.00
_cell.angle_beta   90.00
_cell.angle_gamma   90.00
#
_symmetry.space_group_name_H-M   'P 1'
#
loop_
_entity.id
_entity.type
_entity.pdbx_description
1 polymer ?
#
loop_
_entity_poly.entity_id
_entity_poly.type
_entity_poly.pdbx_seq_one_letter_code
_entity_poly.pdbx_strand_id
1 'polypeptide(L)'
;MSVIICAKNEAENLSKHLEFVLNQNYPEFEVIVVDDASTDSTSEIIQKLQESYTTLKLIQLKQKESPSKRTALKTGVLASRFDHILLTDADCRPVSKDWISIMSSQLSNSRPCVLGYSPYLYCPSFLNFIIQFETLQTAVLYLSKAIENKAYMSVGRNAMYSKRLFLDSENFKNETHLTSGDDDMLIQNMKDLSGITVSLNADSFVLSQPKTDWKSWWRQKLRHYTTAYHYRSSHQLFLGLYHVSHALFWVSFLILLFSRFSGIALGVFAATLLIKSIFIGIYAKILKASKPVLFIWPILEACLLFLQLGLGIGGKFKKQQSWQ
;
A
#
# COMPACT_ATOMS: atom_id res chain seq x y z
N MET A 1 12.66 -11.02 -14.59
CA MET A 1 11.74 -10.22 -13.76
C MET A 1 11.77 -8.76 -14.21
N SER A 2 10.63 -8.09 -14.38
CA SER A 2 10.59 -6.65 -14.67
C SER A 2 10.06 -5.89 -13.44
N VAL A 3 10.91 -5.03 -12.87
CA VAL A 3 10.50 -4.10 -11.81
C VAL A 3 10.01 -2.82 -12.47
N ILE A 4 8.81 -2.33 -12.11
CA ILE A 4 8.21 -1.15 -12.72
C ILE A 4 8.02 -0.07 -11.66
N ILE A 5 8.51 1.12 -11.97
CA ILE A 5 8.43 2.32 -11.14
C ILE A 5 7.80 3.44 -11.98
N CYS A 6 6.70 4.01 -11.49
CA CYS A 6 6.13 5.22 -12.08
C CYS A 6 6.65 6.43 -11.32
N ALA A 7 7.14 7.44 -12.03
CA ALA A 7 7.72 8.63 -11.45
C ALA A 7 7.07 9.90 -12.04
N LYS A 8 6.85 10.89 -11.19
CA LYS A 8 6.46 12.24 -11.58
C LYS A 8 6.98 13.23 -10.55
N ASN A 9 7.98 14.02 -10.93
CA ASN A 9 8.69 14.94 -10.04
C ASN A 9 9.26 14.21 -8.79
N GLU A 10 10.02 13.14 -9.05
CA GLU A 10 10.56 12.23 -8.03
C GLU A 10 12.10 12.22 -8.00
N ALA A 11 12.74 13.30 -8.48
CA ALA A 11 14.19 13.40 -8.57
C ALA A 11 14.90 13.09 -7.25
N GLU A 12 14.45 13.72 -6.15
CA GLU A 12 15.03 13.50 -4.83
C GLU A 12 14.84 12.07 -4.33
N ASN A 13 13.66 11.47 -4.53
CA ASN A 13 13.38 10.12 -4.08
C ASN A 13 14.16 9.08 -4.89
N LEU A 14 14.20 9.21 -6.20
CA LEU A 14 14.95 8.28 -7.06
C LEU A 14 16.45 8.34 -6.79
N SER A 15 17.02 9.54 -6.55
CA SER A 15 18.43 9.67 -6.18
C SER A 15 18.79 8.93 -4.88
N LYS A 16 17.84 8.77 -3.95
CA LYS A 16 18.03 8.10 -2.66
C LYS A 16 17.71 6.62 -2.67
N HIS A 17 16.79 6.18 -3.54
CA HIS A 17 16.16 4.87 -3.40
C HIS A 17 16.35 3.94 -4.59
N LEU A 18 16.59 4.46 -5.80
CA LEU A 18 16.62 3.63 -7.02
C LEU A 18 17.76 2.61 -6.99
N GLU A 19 18.93 2.96 -6.44
CA GLU A 19 20.06 2.02 -6.33
C GLU A 19 19.75 0.78 -5.47
N PHE A 20 18.87 0.88 -4.47
CA PHE A 20 18.45 -0.31 -3.69
C PHE A 20 17.65 -1.30 -4.56
N VAL A 21 16.94 -0.82 -5.58
CA VAL A 21 16.23 -1.65 -6.54
C VAL A 21 17.16 -2.20 -7.60
N LEU A 22 18.17 -1.43 -8.02
CA LEU A 22 19.14 -1.82 -9.05
C LEU A 22 20.15 -2.85 -8.55
N ASN A 23 20.44 -2.89 -7.24
CA ASN A 23 21.43 -3.78 -6.62
C ASN A 23 20.81 -5.04 -6.01
N GLN A 24 19.80 -5.65 -6.67
CA GLN A 24 19.16 -6.87 -6.20
C GLN A 24 19.93 -8.14 -6.58
N ASN A 25 19.97 -9.11 -5.68
CA ASN A 25 20.54 -10.45 -5.91
C ASN A 25 19.54 -11.31 -6.70
N TYR A 26 19.40 -11.06 -8.00
CA TYR A 26 18.52 -11.82 -8.86
C TYR A 26 19.18 -12.01 -10.24
N PRO A 27 19.14 -13.24 -10.82
CA PRO A 27 19.96 -13.55 -12.00
C PRO A 27 19.64 -12.68 -13.21
N GLU A 28 18.37 -12.51 -13.53
CA GLU A 28 17.93 -11.78 -14.70
C GLU A 28 16.73 -10.88 -14.37
N PHE A 29 16.95 -9.58 -14.32
CA PHE A 29 15.89 -8.60 -14.15
C PHE A 29 16.17 -7.33 -14.93
N GLU A 30 15.15 -6.52 -15.06
CA GLU A 30 15.24 -5.14 -15.53
C GLU A 30 14.44 -4.23 -14.61
N VAL A 31 14.82 -2.98 -14.56
CA VAL A 31 14.09 -1.92 -13.85
C VAL A 31 13.62 -0.91 -14.89
N ILE A 32 12.33 -0.73 -15.01
CA ILE A 32 11.70 0.22 -15.94
C ILE A 32 11.15 1.38 -15.12
N VAL A 33 11.75 2.55 -15.25
CA VAL A 33 11.21 3.77 -14.69
C VAL A 33 10.44 4.50 -15.78
N VAL A 34 9.14 4.74 -15.54
CA VAL A 34 8.28 5.48 -16.44
C VAL A 34 8.09 6.89 -15.88
N ASP A 35 8.67 7.85 -16.55
CA ASP A 35 8.57 9.27 -16.21
C ASP A 35 7.31 9.87 -16.87
N ASP A 36 6.32 10.25 -16.04
CA ASP A 36 5.05 10.85 -16.48
C ASP A 36 5.17 12.36 -16.67
N ALA A 37 6.02 12.79 -17.59
CA ALA A 37 6.28 14.18 -17.94
C ALA A 37 6.69 15.03 -16.72
N SER A 38 7.71 14.61 -16.00
CA SER A 38 8.31 15.39 -14.91
C SER A 38 8.86 16.71 -15.41
N THR A 39 8.86 17.72 -14.53
CA THR A 39 9.37 19.06 -14.77
C THR A 39 10.62 19.38 -13.93
N ASP A 40 11.02 18.45 -13.07
CA ASP A 40 12.26 18.50 -12.29
C ASP A 40 13.37 17.65 -12.96
N SER A 41 14.48 17.44 -12.27
CA SER A 41 15.62 16.63 -12.75
C SER A 41 15.41 15.10 -12.66
N THR A 42 14.16 14.63 -12.64
CA THR A 42 13.85 13.18 -12.57
C THR A 42 14.52 12.41 -13.72
N SER A 43 14.34 12.86 -14.95
CA SER A 43 14.87 12.17 -16.13
C SER A 43 16.40 12.20 -16.17
N GLU A 44 17.04 13.31 -15.81
CA GLU A 44 18.49 13.45 -15.80
C GLU A 44 19.15 12.49 -14.80
N ILE A 45 18.55 12.34 -13.60
CA ILE A 45 19.03 11.39 -12.58
C ILE A 45 18.97 9.96 -13.10
N ILE A 46 17.87 9.57 -13.76
CA ILE A 46 17.72 8.21 -14.30
C ILE A 46 18.74 7.98 -15.43
N GLN A 47 18.90 8.94 -16.33
CA GLN A 47 19.89 8.86 -17.44
C GLN A 47 21.32 8.70 -16.91
N LYS A 48 21.69 9.44 -15.87
CA LYS A 48 23.00 9.30 -15.23
C LYS A 48 23.19 7.89 -14.62
N LEU A 49 22.18 7.33 -14.00
CA LEU A 49 22.24 5.97 -13.46
C LEU A 49 22.30 4.89 -14.55
N GLN A 50 21.72 5.13 -15.73
CA GLN A 50 21.83 4.23 -16.89
C GLN A 50 23.26 4.03 -17.38
N GLU A 51 24.16 4.99 -17.15
CA GLU A 51 25.58 4.86 -17.48
C GLU A 51 26.25 3.74 -16.69
N SER A 52 25.77 3.48 -15.46
CA SER A 52 26.32 2.45 -14.56
C SER A 52 25.49 1.18 -14.48
N TYR A 53 24.21 1.24 -14.81
CA TYR A 53 23.26 0.12 -14.65
C TYR A 53 22.57 -0.23 -15.97
N THR A 54 23.07 -1.23 -16.68
CA THR A 54 22.52 -1.70 -17.96
C THR A 54 21.12 -2.31 -17.83
N THR A 55 20.72 -2.69 -16.64
CA THR A 55 19.38 -3.21 -16.32
C THR A 55 18.32 -2.12 -16.21
N LEU A 56 18.71 -0.84 -16.12
CA LEU A 56 17.81 0.29 -15.97
C LEU A 56 17.33 0.81 -17.32
N LYS A 57 16.02 0.99 -17.45
CA LYS A 57 15.37 1.59 -18.62
C LYS A 57 14.54 2.78 -18.23
N LEU A 58 14.67 3.88 -18.95
CA LEU A 58 13.83 5.07 -18.84
C LEU A 58 12.81 5.09 -19.98
N ILE A 59 11.54 5.30 -19.65
CA ILE A 59 10.49 5.60 -20.62
C ILE A 59 9.91 6.97 -20.24
N GLN A 60 10.03 7.93 -21.14
CA GLN A 60 9.48 9.27 -20.95
C GLN A 60 8.13 9.39 -21.67
N LEU A 61 7.09 9.73 -20.93
CA LEU A 61 5.78 10.03 -21.51
C LEU A 61 5.74 11.51 -21.92
N LYS A 62 5.19 11.77 -23.09
CA LYS A 62 4.92 13.16 -23.50
C LYS A 62 3.79 13.74 -22.64
N GLN A 63 3.86 15.04 -22.40
CA GLN A 63 2.81 15.76 -21.68
C GLN A 63 1.45 15.52 -22.36
N LYS A 64 0.49 15.00 -21.59
CA LYS A 64 -0.88 14.73 -22.03
C LYS A 64 -1.83 15.67 -21.28
N GLU A 65 -3.03 15.90 -21.83
CA GLU A 65 -4.08 16.69 -21.18
C GLU A 65 -4.49 16.12 -19.80
N SER A 66 -4.30 14.83 -19.57
CA SER A 66 -4.58 14.15 -18.29
C SER A 66 -3.49 13.14 -17.94
N PRO A 67 -2.41 13.56 -17.23
CA PRO A 67 -1.40 12.64 -16.72
C PRO A 67 -2.01 11.69 -15.68
N SER A 68 -1.66 10.40 -15.76
CA SER A 68 -2.25 9.37 -14.90
C SER A 68 -1.20 8.30 -14.58
N LYS A 69 -1.03 8.00 -13.29
CA LYS A 69 -0.19 6.88 -12.82
C LYS A 69 -0.52 5.58 -13.56
N ARG A 70 -1.79 5.36 -13.85
CA ARG A 70 -2.29 4.21 -14.60
C ARG A 70 -1.72 4.12 -16.02
N THR A 71 -1.66 5.25 -16.76
CA THR A 71 -1.06 5.27 -18.11
C THR A 71 0.43 4.96 -18.03
N ALA A 72 1.14 5.54 -17.06
CA ALA A 72 2.55 5.25 -16.83
C ALA A 72 2.76 3.77 -16.51
N LEU A 73 1.97 3.22 -15.58
CA LEU A 73 2.05 1.82 -15.20
C LEU A 73 1.78 0.87 -16.38
N LYS A 74 0.71 1.12 -17.16
CA LYS A 74 0.39 0.35 -18.37
C LYS A 74 1.54 0.38 -19.38
N THR A 75 2.13 1.55 -19.60
CA THR A 75 3.26 1.71 -20.51
C THR A 75 4.46 0.89 -20.05
N GLY A 76 4.79 0.94 -18.76
CA GLY A 76 5.88 0.14 -18.19
C GLY A 76 5.62 -1.36 -18.31
N VAL A 77 4.40 -1.82 -18.04
CA VAL A 77 4.02 -3.24 -18.20
C VAL A 77 4.11 -3.70 -19.64
N LEU A 78 3.62 -2.91 -20.60
CA LEU A 78 3.70 -3.27 -22.02
C LEU A 78 5.15 -3.35 -22.51
N ALA A 79 6.01 -2.45 -22.04
CA ALA A 79 7.43 -2.41 -22.40
C ALA A 79 8.29 -3.47 -21.67
N SER A 80 7.74 -4.15 -20.67
CA SER A 80 8.46 -5.16 -19.89
C SER A 80 8.83 -6.39 -20.75
N ARG A 81 10.07 -6.88 -20.57
CA ARG A 81 10.60 -8.05 -21.28
C ARG A 81 10.15 -9.38 -20.67
N PHE A 82 9.93 -9.39 -19.35
CA PHE A 82 9.64 -10.62 -18.61
C PHE A 82 8.15 -10.81 -18.34
N ASP A 83 7.75 -12.06 -18.17
CA ASP A 83 6.36 -12.46 -17.91
C ASP A 83 5.86 -12.16 -16.49
N HIS A 84 6.77 -11.77 -15.59
CA HIS A 84 6.43 -11.38 -14.23
C HIS A 84 6.88 -9.94 -13.97
N ILE A 85 5.99 -9.18 -13.40
CA ILE A 85 6.19 -7.78 -13.04
C ILE A 85 6.14 -7.61 -11.53
N LEU A 86 7.03 -6.78 -10.99
CA LEU A 86 7.08 -6.40 -9.60
C LEU A 86 6.97 -4.89 -9.50
N LEU A 87 5.98 -4.41 -8.77
CA LEU A 87 5.69 -2.98 -8.64
C LEU A 87 6.31 -2.40 -7.38
N THR A 88 6.88 -1.21 -7.52
CA THR A 88 7.29 -0.37 -6.39
C THR A 88 7.15 1.10 -6.76
N ASP A 89 7.10 1.99 -5.75
CA ASP A 89 7.00 3.44 -5.97
C ASP A 89 8.39 4.09 -5.91
N ALA A 90 8.53 5.28 -6.48
CA ALA A 90 9.79 6.03 -6.54
C ALA A 90 10.31 6.46 -5.14
N ASP A 91 9.40 6.65 -4.17
CA ASP A 91 9.70 6.98 -2.77
C ASP A 91 9.95 5.76 -1.89
N CYS A 92 10.16 4.59 -2.51
CA CYS A 92 10.26 3.31 -1.82
C CYS A 92 11.61 2.63 -2.04
N ARG A 93 12.04 1.84 -1.04
CA ARG A 93 13.24 1.00 -1.15
C ARG A 93 13.03 -0.37 -0.52
N PRO A 94 13.50 -1.46 -1.16
CA PRO A 94 13.56 -2.78 -0.53
C PRO A 94 14.41 -2.79 0.74
N VAL A 95 14.02 -3.60 1.71
CA VAL A 95 14.79 -3.79 2.97
C VAL A 95 16.07 -4.57 2.71
N SER A 96 16.05 -5.52 1.78
CA SER A 96 17.18 -6.38 1.47
C SER A 96 17.48 -6.46 -0.03
N LYS A 97 18.65 -7.01 -0.36
CA LYS A 97 19.03 -7.32 -1.75
C LYS A 97 18.34 -8.58 -2.29
N ASP A 98 17.61 -9.31 -1.47
CA ASP A 98 16.94 -10.57 -1.83
C ASP A 98 15.43 -10.39 -2.07
N TRP A 99 14.96 -9.14 -2.12
CA TRP A 99 13.55 -8.80 -2.28
C TRP A 99 12.93 -9.45 -3.53
N ILE A 100 13.54 -9.31 -4.70
CA ILE A 100 13.04 -9.93 -5.93
C ILE A 100 13.04 -11.44 -5.80
N SER A 101 14.10 -12.04 -5.28
CA SER A 101 14.24 -13.48 -5.09
C SER A 101 13.15 -14.05 -4.19
N ILE A 102 12.93 -13.41 -3.03
CA ILE A 102 11.93 -13.85 -2.06
C ILE A 102 10.51 -13.70 -2.63
N MET A 103 10.19 -12.56 -3.25
CA MET A 103 8.89 -12.35 -3.87
C MET A 103 8.65 -13.37 -4.99
N SER A 104 9.63 -13.61 -5.87
CA SER A 104 9.50 -14.54 -6.98
C SER A 104 9.36 -16.01 -6.53
N SER A 105 9.96 -16.40 -5.42
CA SER A 105 9.83 -17.76 -4.87
C SER A 105 8.41 -18.14 -4.46
N GLN A 106 7.53 -17.16 -4.26
CA GLN A 106 6.12 -17.36 -3.93
C GLN A 106 5.23 -17.55 -5.18
N LEU A 107 5.77 -17.24 -6.38
CA LEU A 107 5.03 -17.40 -7.63
C LEU A 107 4.96 -18.87 -8.05
N SER A 108 3.84 -19.23 -8.67
CA SER A 108 3.67 -20.48 -9.40
C SER A 108 2.59 -20.29 -10.47
N ASN A 109 2.41 -21.28 -11.36
CA ASN A 109 1.33 -21.24 -12.35
C ASN A 109 -0.07 -21.11 -11.73
N SER A 110 -0.27 -21.69 -10.53
CA SER A 110 -1.51 -21.58 -9.77
C SER A 110 -1.56 -20.32 -8.89
N ARG A 111 -0.43 -19.61 -8.72
CA ARG A 111 -0.33 -18.41 -7.86
C ARG A 111 0.37 -17.28 -8.63
N PRO A 112 -0.32 -16.65 -9.58
CA PRO A 112 0.26 -15.62 -10.45
C PRO A 112 0.35 -14.23 -9.79
N CYS A 113 -0.01 -14.10 -8.51
CA CYS A 113 0.00 -12.83 -7.77
C CYS A 113 0.57 -13.02 -6.35
N VAL A 114 1.50 -12.14 -5.97
CA VAL A 114 2.11 -12.10 -4.62
C VAL A 114 1.92 -10.71 -4.03
N LEU A 115 1.27 -10.63 -2.88
CA LEU A 115 1.13 -9.40 -2.13
C LEU A 115 2.20 -9.32 -1.05
N GLY A 116 2.95 -8.23 -1.04
CA GLY A 116 3.95 -7.93 -0.03
C GLY A 116 3.47 -6.87 0.97
N TYR A 117 4.25 -6.68 2.02
CA TYR A 117 4.05 -5.62 2.99
C TYR A 117 5.00 -4.45 2.74
N SER A 118 4.51 -3.23 2.95
CA SER A 118 5.31 -2.02 2.80
C SER A 118 5.09 -1.06 3.97
N PRO A 119 5.91 -1.18 5.03
CA PRO A 119 5.88 -0.25 6.16
C PRO A 119 6.46 1.11 5.79
N TYR A 120 6.09 2.13 6.55
CA TYR A 120 6.71 3.44 6.47
C TYR A 120 7.96 3.52 7.34
N LEU A 121 8.93 4.33 6.92
CA LEU A 121 10.10 4.66 7.72
C LEU A 121 9.69 5.32 9.04
N TYR A 122 10.41 4.94 10.10
CA TYR A 122 10.20 5.53 11.41
C TYR A 122 10.75 6.97 11.45
N CYS A 123 9.89 7.89 11.89
CA CYS A 123 10.24 9.27 12.23
C CYS A 123 9.61 9.60 13.59
N PRO A 124 10.31 10.22 14.54
CA PRO A 124 9.79 10.47 15.88
C PRO A 124 8.79 11.63 15.90
N SER A 125 7.58 11.41 15.36
CA SER A 125 6.48 12.37 15.38
C SER A 125 5.15 11.65 15.63
N PHE A 126 4.19 12.34 16.24
CA PHE A 126 2.87 11.78 16.51
C PHE A 126 2.14 11.38 15.22
N LEU A 127 2.28 12.19 14.16
CA LEU A 127 1.74 11.84 12.84
C LEU A 127 2.34 10.52 12.33
N ASN A 128 3.65 10.32 12.49
CA ASN A 128 4.29 9.09 12.03
C ASN A 128 3.82 7.87 12.84
N PHE A 129 3.56 8.01 14.14
CA PHE A 129 2.96 6.93 14.94
C PHE A 129 1.57 6.55 14.42
N ILE A 130 0.73 7.54 14.08
CA ILE A 130 -0.57 7.31 13.44
C ILE A 130 -0.40 6.59 12.10
N ILE A 131 0.51 7.05 11.23
CA ILE A 131 0.78 6.45 9.92
C ILE A 131 1.22 4.99 10.08
N GLN A 132 2.16 4.71 10.97
CA GLN A 132 2.66 3.35 11.19
C GLN A 132 1.60 2.42 11.77
N PHE A 133 0.80 2.89 12.73
CA PHE A 133 -0.25 2.08 13.33
C PHE A 133 -1.38 1.79 12.33
N GLU A 134 -1.82 2.79 11.58
CA GLU A 134 -2.80 2.61 10.50
C GLU A 134 -2.29 1.62 9.45
N THR A 135 -1.02 1.74 9.05
CA THR A 135 -0.40 0.84 8.08
C THR A 135 -0.34 -0.60 8.60
N LEU A 136 -0.03 -0.78 9.89
CA LEU A 136 -0.05 -2.09 10.53
C LEU A 136 -1.46 -2.70 10.51
N GLN A 137 -2.48 -1.93 10.93
CA GLN A 137 -3.88 -2.40 10.91
C GLN A 137 -4.34 -2.75 9.49
N THR A 138 -4.05 -1.89 8.51
CA THR A 138 -4.39 -2.13 7.11
C THR A 138 -3.70 -3.39 6.59
N ALA A 139 -2.42 -3.58 6.93
CA ALA A 139 -1.67 -4.78 6.52
C ALA A 139 -2.28 -6.06 7.11
N VAL A 140 -2.63 -6.06 8.38
CA VAL A 140 -3.31 -7.20 9.02
C VAL A 140 -4.60 -7.54 8.30
N LEU A 141 -5.41 -6.54 7.93
CA LEU A 141 -6.68 -6.75 7.25
C LEU A 141 -6.49 -7.33 5.84
N TYR A 142 -5.67 -6.69 4.98
CA TYR A 142 -5.58 -7.15 3.59
C TYR A 142 -4.79 -8.44 3.43
N LEU A 143 -3.71 -8.62 4.21
CA LEU A 143 -2.90 -9.85 4.13
C LEU A 143 -3.67 -11.06 4.68
N SER A 144 -4.40 -10.90 5.81
CA SER A 144 -5.23 -12.00 6.33
C SER A 144 -6.34 -12.38 5.35
N LYS A 145 -6.99 -11.38 4.71
CA LYS A 145 -8.00 -11.67 3.67
C LYS A 145 -7.41 -12.33 2.43
N ALA A 146 -6.19 -11.97 2.05
CA ALA A 146 -5.50 -12.65 0.96
C ALA A 146 -5.18 -14.11 1.31
N ILE A 147 -4.73 -14.39 2.53
CA ILE A 147 -4.51 -15.77 3.02
C ILE A 147 -5.81 -16.60 3.00
N GLU A 148 -6.96 -15.97 3.29
CA GLU A 148 -8.29 -16.61 3.21
C GLU A 148 -8.82 -16.75 1.77
N ASN A 149 -8.07 -16.43 0.74
CA ASN A 149 -8.51 -16.34 -0.66
C ASN A 149 -9.65 -15.32 -0.87
N LYS A 150 -9.69 -14.28 -0.07
CA LYS A 150 -10.68 -13.20 -0.09
C LYS A 150 -10.01 -11.83 -0.18
N ALA A 151 -8.91 -11.75 -0.92
CA ALA A 151 -8.18 -10.50 -1.11
C ALA A 151 -9.12 -9.39 -1.64
N TYR A 152 -8.98 -8.18 -1.11
CA TYR A 152 -9.80 -7.04 -1.51
C TYR A 152 -8.99 -5.83 -1.96
N MET A 153 -7.70 -5.80 -1.65
CA MET A 153 -6.78 -4.76 -2.07
C MET A 153 -5.36 -5.29 -2.17
N SER A 154 -4.50 -4.53 -2.79
CA SER A 154 -3.05 -4.69 -2.75
C SER A 154 -2.38 -3.36 -2.43
N VAL A 155 -1.07 -3.40 -2.17
CA VAL A 155 -0.27 -2.20 -1.98
C VAL A 155 0.70 -2.12 -3.16
N GLY A 156 0.43 -1.22 -4.10
CA GLY A 156 1.14 -1.11 -5.38
C GLY A 156 2.64 -0.88 -5.27
N ARG A 157 3.14 -0.51 -4.09
CA ARG A 157 4.57 -0.35 -3.84
C ARG A 157 5.30 -1.64 -3.42
N ASN A 158 4.56 -2.76 -3.26
CA ASN A 158 5.15 -4.09 -3.03
C ASN A 158 4.18 -5.19 -3.48
N ALA A 159 3.96 -5.31 -4.77
CA ALA A 159 3.06 -6.31 -5.33
C ALA A 159 3.64 -6.89 -6.62
N MET A 160 3.55 -8.20 -6.77
CA MET A 160 4.05 -8.94 -7.92
C MET A 160 2.90 -9.65 -8.63
N TYR A 161 2.92 -9.59 -9.97
CA TYR A 161 1.88 -10.16 -10.82
C TYR A 161 2.49 -10.84 -12.04
N SER A 162 1.83 -11.87 -12.59
CA SER A 162 2.09 -12.24 -13.96
C SER A 162 1.65 -11.11 -14.90
N LYS A 163 2.45 -10.82 -15.94
CA LYS A 163 2.14 -9.79 -16.93
C LYS A 163 0.77 -10.04 -17.59
N ARG A 164 0.47 -11.30 -17.87
CA ARG A 164 -0.81 -11.72 -18.44
C ARG A 164 -1.99 -11.34 -17.54
N LEU A 165 -1.92 -11.70 -16.23
CA LEU A 165 -2.96 -11.36 -15.27
C LEU A 165 -3.21 -9.84 -15.21
N PHE A 166 -2.15 -9.07 -15.25
CA PHE A 166 -2.21 -7.62 -15.22
C PHE A 166 -2.89 -7.05 -16.47
N LEU A 167 -2.51 -7.50 -17.66
CA LEU A 167 -3.05 -7.01 -18.94
C LEU A 167 -4.48 -7.49 -19.20
N ASP A 168 -4.85 -8.69 -18.73
CA ASP A 168 -6.20 -9.23 -18.88
C ASP A 168 -7.22 -8.61 -17.94
N SER A 169 -6.77 -7.87 -16.92
CA SER A 169 -7.68 -7.19 -16.01
C SER A 169 -8.50 -6.12 -16.74
N GLU A 170 -9.80 -6.06 -16.48
CA GLU A 170 -10.72 -5.10 -17.11
C GLU A 170 -10.34 -3.64 -16.86
N ASN A 171 -9.61 -3.38 -15.76
CA ASN A 171 -9.07 -2.06 -15.44
C ASN A 171 -8.17 -1.48 -16.51
N PHE A 172 -7.43 -2.32 -17.23
CA PHE A 172 -6.55 -1.86 -18.30
C PHE A 172 -7.22 -1.87 -19.68
N LYS A 173 -8.40 -2.50 -19.78
CA LYS A 173 -9.19 -2.52 -21.01
C LYS A 173 -10.11 -1.31 -21.12
N ASN A 174 -10.68 -0.85 -20.00
CA ASN A 174 -11.62 0.27 -19.95
C ASN A 174 -10.94 1.52 -19.41
N GLU A 175 -11.15 2.67 -20.04
CA GLU A 175 -10.75 3.98 -19.51
C GLU A 175 -11.63 4.31 -18.30
N THR A 176 -11.18 3.97 -17.10
CA THR A 176 -11.86 4.40 -15.87
C THR A 176 -11.29 5.75 -15.45
N HIS A 177 -12.16 6.67 -15.05
CA HIS A 177 -11.78 8.02 -14.58
C HIS A 177 -11.16 8.04 -13.17
N LEU A 178 -10.70 6.88 -12.65
CA LEU A 178 -10.05 6.79 -11.35
C LEU A 178 -8.61 7.28 -11.44
N THR A 179 -8.26 8.23 -10.59
CA THR A 179 -6.90 8.82 -10.54
C THR A 179 -5.95 8.10 -9.60
N SER A 180 -6.43 7.09 -8.85
CA SER A 180 -5.64 6.29 -7.90
C SER A 180 -6.35 4.96 -7.61
N GLY A 181 -5.61 4.01 -6.99
CA GLY A 181 -6.14 2.70 -6.61
C GLY A 181 -6.09 1.68 -7.73
N ASP A 182 -5.18 1.86 -8.67
CA ASP A 182 -4.98 0.92 -9.78
C ASP A 182 -4.64 -0.49 -9.27
N ASP A 183 -3.88 -0.57 -8.19
CA ASP A 183 -3.52 -1.78 -7.47
C ASP A 183 -4.73 -2.45 -6.81
N ASP A 184 -5.57 -1.69 -6.12
CA ASP A 184 -6.80 -2.20 -5.51
C ASP A 184 -7.77 -2.71 -6.55
N MET A 185 -7.99 -1.92 -7.61
CA MET A 185 -8.93 -2.26 -8.67
C MET A 185 -8.47 -3.48 -9.48
N LEU A 186 -7.16 -3.71 -9.56
CA LEU A 186 -6.63 -4.96 -10.14
C LEU A 186 -7.16 -6.17 -9.37
N ILE A 187 -7.03 -6.16 -8.03
CA ILE A 187 -7.55 -7.23 -7.16
C ILE A 187 -9.09 -7.32 -7.24
N GLN A 188 -9.78 -6.18 -7.22
CA GLN A 188 -11.24 -6.14 -7.29
C GLN A 188 -11.80 -6.75 -8.58
N ASN A 189 -11.06 -6.69 -9.69
CA ASN A 189 -11.47 -7.22 -10.99
C ASN A 189 -10.95 -8.64 -11.27
N MET A 190 -10.13 -9.22 -10.41
CA MET A 190 -9.74 -10.63 -10.54
C MET A 190 -10.95 -11.54 -10.35
N LYS A 191 -11.18 -12.47 -11.29
CA LYS A 191 -12.27 -13.45 -11.20
C LYS A 191 -11.98 -14.52 -10.16
N ASP A 192 -10.72 -14.93 -10.04
CA ASP A 192 -10.25 -15.94 -9.10
C ASP A 192 -9.21 -15.33 -8.15
N LEU A 193 -9.52 -15.34 -6.86
CA LEU A 193 -8.67 -14.84 -5.80
C LEU A 193 -7.81 -15.95 -5.16
N SER A 194 -8.04 -17.21 -5.50
CA SER A 194 -7.26 -18.35 -4.96
C SER A 194 -5.81 -18.36 -5.46
N GLY A 195 -5.55 -17.69 -6.59
CA GLY A 195 -4.21 -17.48 -7.16
C GLY A 195 -3.39 -16.39 -6.48
N ILE A 196 -3.87 -15.81 -5.38
CA ILE A 196 -3.17 -14.77 -4.63
C ILE A 196 -2.46 -15.40 -3.44
N THR A 197 -1.17 -15.10 -3.28
CA THR A 197 -0.38 -15.46 -2.10
C THR A 197 0.20 -14.21 -1.44
N VAL A 198 0.78 -14.36 -0.24
CA VAL A 198 1.38 -13.25 0.50
C VAL A 198 2.83 -13.55 0.85
N SER A 199 3.69 -12.55 0.83
CA SER A 199 5.04 -12.64 1.37
C SER A 199 5.10 -11.93 2.72
N LEU A 200 5.35 -12.70 3.79
CA LEU A 200 5.52 -12.21 5.16
C LEU A 200 6.99 -12.24 5.61
N ASN A 201 7.91 -12.61 4.71
CA ASN A 201 9.34 -12.55 5.01
C ASN A 201 9.79 -11.09 5.13
N ALA A 202 10.42 -10.74 6.25
CA ALA A 202 10.86 -9.37 6.51
C ALA A 202 11.82 -8.82 5.44
N ASP A 203 12.63 -9.68 4.82
CA ASP A 203 13.56 -9.30 3.76
C ASP A 203 12.86 -9.01 2.42
N SER A 204 11.56 -9.34 2.30
CA SER A 204 10.73 -8.93 1.16
C SER A 204 9.97 -7.62 1.38
N PHE A 205 10.14 -6.95 2.51
CA PHE A 205 9.44 -5.70 2.79
C PHE A 205 10.04 -4.54 1.99
N VAL A 206 9.20 -3.57 1.69
CA VAL A 206 9.59 -2.34 0.99
C VAL A 206 9.26 -1.14 1.85
N LEU A 207 10.27 -0.39 2.27
CA LEU A 207 10.13 0.81 3.09
C LEU A 207 9.69 1.99 2.22
N SER A 208 8.68 2.73 2.68
CA SER A 208 8.17 3.93 2.04
C SER A 208 8.42 5.18 2.89
N GLN A 209 8.58 6.33 2.26
CA GLN A 209 8.70 7.61 2.96
C GLN A 209 7.34 8.06 3.51
N PRO A 210 7.23 8.36 4.82
CA PRO A 210 5.99 8.87 5.38
C PRO A 210 5.79 10.34 5.01
N LYS A 211 4.52 10.78 4.94
CA LYS A 211 4.21 12.21 4.92
C LYS A 211 4.60 12.85 6.24
N THR A 212 5.19 14.04 6.18
CA THR A 212 5.73 14.74 7.36
C THR A 212 4.77 15.78 7.94
N ASP A 213 3.71 16.12 7.21
CA ASP A 213 2.70 17.07 7.64
C ASP A 213 1.26 16.53 7.50
N TRP A 214 0.38 17.00 8.36
CA TRP A 214 -1.02 16.57 8.43
C TRP A 214 -1.82 16.86 7.16
N LYS A 215 -1.55 17.96 6.50
CA LYS A 215 -2.30 18.38 5.29
C LYS A 215 -2.01 17.43 4.11
N SER A 216 -0.74 17.10 3.89
CA SER A 216 -0.31 16.15 2.86
C SER A 216 -0.82 14.74 3.16
N TRP A 217 -0.72 14.29 4.43
CA TRP A 217 -1.26 13.00 4.86
C TRP A 217 -2.78 12.93 4.67
N TRP A 218 -3.53 13.95 5.11
CA TRP A 218 -4.98 14.01 4.94
C TRP A 218 -5.40 13.94 3.48
N ARG A 219 -4.71 14.69 2.62
CA ARG A 219 -4.94 14.68 1.17
C ARG A 219 -4.70 13.28 0.57
N GLN A 220 -3.62 12.61 0.96
CA GLN A 220 -3.31 11.25 0.55
C GLN A 220 -4.42 10.28 0.98
N LYS A 221 -4.89 10.37 2.22
CA LYS A 221 -5.93 9.48 2.75
C LYS A 221 -7.28 9.72 2.09
N LEU A 222 -7.69 10.96 1.87
CA LEU A 222 -8.91 11.26 1.13
C LEU A 222 -8.90 10.59 -0.25
N ARG A 223 -7.77 10.61 -0.95
CA ARG A 223 -7.62 9.94 -2.25
C ARG A 223 -7.80 8.42 -2.13
N HIS A 224 -7.22 7.78 -1.10
CA HIS A 224 -7.40 6.34 -0.88
C HIS A 224 -8.86 5.99 -0.54
N TYR A 225 -9.52 6.80 0.28
CA TYR A 225 -10.92 6.57 0.64
C TYR A 225 -11.86 6.65 -0.56
N THR A 226 -11.59 7.50 -1.56
CA THR A 226 -12.42 7.56 -2.77
C THR A 226 -12.38 6.26 -3.59
N THR A 227 -11.28 5.51 -3.54
CA THR A 227 -11.16 4.22 -4.24
C THR A 227 -12.05 3.15 -3.62
N ALA A 228 -12.21 3.14 -2.28
CA ALA A 228 -13.00 2.14 -1.57
C ALA A 228 -14.48 2.11 -1.97
N TYR A 229 -15.04 3.21 -2.47
CA TYR A 229 -16.41 3.25 -3.00
C TYR A 229 -16.62 2.39 -4.27
N HIS A 230 -15.54 2.01 -4.94
CA HIS A 230 -15.55 1.18 -6.15
C HIS A 230 -15.26 -0.31 -5.86
N TYR A 231 -15.11 -0.67 -4.59
CA TYR A 231 -14.92 -2.07 -4.21
C TYR A 231 -16.22 -2.87 -4.39
N ARG A 232 -16.10 -4.19 -4.51
CA ARG A 232 -17.26 -5.10 -4.49
C ARG A 232 -18.08 -4.89 -3.22
N SER A 233 -19.39 -5.01 -3.31
CA SER A 233 -20.31 -4.78 -2.17
C SER A 233 -19.98 -5.63 -0.95
N SER A 234 -19.52 -6.87 -1.14
CA SER A 234 -19.04 -7.74 -0.04
C SER A 234 -17.84 -7.17 0.70
N HIS A 235 -16.89 -6.55 0.00
CA HIS A 235 -15.72 -5.93 0.61
C HIS A 235 -16.07 -4.61 1.29
N GLN A 236 -16.98 -3.82 0.69
CA GLN A 236 -17.50 -2.61 1.33
C GLN A 236 -18.25 -2.95 2.63
N LEU A 237 -19.08 -4.02 2.61
CA LEU A 237 -19.77 -4.49 3.80
C LEU A 237 -18.79 -4.95 4.89
N PHE A 238 -17.78 -5.74 4.52
CA PHE A 238 -16.73 -6.19 5.46
C PHE A 238 -16.02 -5.01 6.13
N LEU A 239 -15.55 -4.05 5.34
CA LEU A 239 -14.87 -2.86 5.86
C LEU A 239 -15.82 -1.97 6.67
N GLY A 240 -17.06 -1.82 6.22
CA GLY A 240 -18.10 -1.09 6.95
C GLY A 240 -18.39 -1.71 8.31
N LEU A 241 -18.59 -3.02 8.39
CA LEU A 241 -18.81 -3.72 9.65
C LEU A 241 -17.59 -3.62 10.57
N TYR A 242 -16.37 -3.71 10.04
CA TYR A 242 -15.15 -3.52 10.82
C TYR A 242 -15.11 -2.14 11.48
N HIS A 243 -15.33 -1.06 10.73
CA HIS A 243 -15.28 0.30 11.28
C HIS A 243 -16.47 0.61 12.21
N VAL A 244 -17.67 0.13 11.86
CA VAL A 244 -18.86 0.31 12.70
C VAL A 244 -18.73 -0.43 14.03
N SER A 245 -18.23 -1.67 14.03
CA SER A 245 -17.99 -2.42 15.27
C SER A 245 -16.98 -1.72 16.18
N HIS A 246 -15.93 -1.16 15.62
CA HIS A 246 -14.95 -0.34 16.36
C HIS A 246 -15.60 0.90 16.98
N ALA A 247 -16.38 1.64 16.20
CA ALA A 247 -17.08 2.81 16.68
C ALA A 247 -18.09 2.46 17.80
N LEU A 248 -18.88 1.41 17.62
CA LEU A 248 -19.82 0.94 18.61
C LEU A 248 -19.14 0.51 19.92
N PHE A 249 -17.99 -0.17 19.83
CA PHE A 249 -17.22 -0.53 21.02
C PHE A 249 -16.84 0.70 21.86
N TRP A 250 -16.25 1.72 21.24
CA TRP A 250 -15.83 2.94 21.94
C TRP A 250 -17.03 3.75 22.47
N VAL A 251 -18.07 3.91 21.66
CA VAL A 251 -19.28 4.65 22.06
C VAL A 251 -19.99 3.94 23.22
N SER A 252 -20.15 2.63 23.15
CA SER A 252 -20.77 1.83 24.21
C SER A 252 -19.95 1.92 25.50
N PHE A 253 -18.63 1.83 25.41
CA PHE A 253 -17.75 1.98 26.57
C PHE A 253 -17.95 3.35 27.25
N LEU A 254 -17.95 4.43 26.47
CA LEU A 254 -18.12 5.78 27.01
C LEU A 254 -19.49 5.96 27.66
N ILE A 255 -20.58 5.46 27.06
CA ILE A 255 -21.93 5.54 27.63
C ILE A 255 -22.01 4.75 28.95
N LEU A 256 -21.49 3.52 28.96
CA LEU A 256 -21.56 2.65 30.13
C LEU A 256 -20.67 3.11 31.28
N LEU A 257 -19.59 3.83 30.98
CA LEU A 257 -18.69 4.38 31.99
C LEU A 257 -19.40 5.36 32.94
N PHE A 258 -20.42 6.08 32.47
CA PHE A 258 -21.22 7.01 33.25
C PHE A 258 -22.55 6.41 33.77
N SER A 259 -22.70 5.09 33.69
CA SER A 259 -23.87 4.37 34.15
C SER A 259 -23.59 3.56 35.42
N ARG A 260 -24.62 2.96 35.99
CA ARG A 260 -24.50 2.00 37.12
C ARG A 260 -23.68 0.74 36.76
N PHE A 261 -23.41 0.52 35.50
CA PHE A 261 -22.63 -0.62 34.97
C PHE A 261 -21.14 -0.28 34.75
N SER A 262 -20.65 0.86 35.27
CA SER A 262 -19.27 1.34 35.03
C SER A 262 -18.20 0.30 35.40
N GLY A 263 -18.36 -0.43 36.50
CA GLY A 263 -17.42 -1.48 36.88
C GLY A 263 -17.33 -2.62 35.86
N ILE A 264 -18.46 -3.08 35.32
CA ILE A 264 -18.54 -4.09 34.29
C ILE A 264 -17.92 -3.55 32.99
N ALA A 265 -18.26 -2.30 32.63
CA ALA A 265 -17.70 -1.65 31.42
C ALA A 265 -16.17 -1.56 31.48
N LEU A 266 -15.61 -1.16 32.61
CA LEU A 266 -14.15 -1.14 32.82
C LEU A 266 -13.51 -2.51 32.73
N GLY A 267 -14.14 -3.55 33.32
CA GLY A 267 -13.66 -4.93 33.23
C GLY A 267 -13.64 -5.47 31.78
N VAL A 268 -14.74 -5.28 31.04
CA VAL A 268 -14.82 -5.67 29.62
C VAL A 268 -13.84 -4.90 28.78
N PHE A 269 -13.68 -3.60 29.00
CA PHE A 269 -12.72 -2.76 28.29
C PHE A 269 -11.29 -3.24 28.54
N ALA A 270 -10.89 -3.45 29.80
CA ALA A 270 -9.57 -3.93 30.17
C ALA A 270 -9.27 -5.30 29.55
N ALA A 271 -10.23 -6.23 29.61
CA ALA A 271 -10.10 -7.57 29.00
C ALA A 271 -9.92 -7.45 27.46
N THR A 272 -10.69 -6.58 26.82
CA THR A 272 -10.57 -6.33 25.38
C THR A 272 -9.21 -5.74 25.01
N LEU A 273 -8.72 -4.76 25.78
CA LEU A 273 -7.38 -4.19 25.58
C LEU A 273 -6.29 -5.24 25.75
N LEU A 274 -6.41 -6.12 26.74
CA LEU A 274 -5.43 -7.20 26.96
C LEU A 274 -5.39 -8.15 25.75
N ILE A 275 -6.56 -8.63 25.30
CA ILE A 275 -6.67 -9.52 24.14
C ILE A 275 -6.08 -8.84 22.89
N LYS A 276 -6.47 -7.59 22.61
CA LYS A 276 -5.93 -6.82 21.48
C LYS A 276 -4.42 -6.63 21.59
N SER A 277 -3.88 -6.36 22.79
CA SER A 277 -2.44 -6.21 23.00
C SER A 277 -1.67 -7.47 22.62
N ILE A 278 -2.21 -8.66 22.94
CA ILE A 278 -1.61 -9.94 22.55
C ILE A 278 -1.55 -10.07 21.02
N PHE A 279 -2.68 -9.83 20.33
CA PHE A 279 -2.72 -9.91 18.88
C PHE A 279 -1.85 -8.86 18.19
N ILE A 280 -1.88 -7.61 18.65
CA ILE A 280 -1.03 -6.54 18.13
C ILE A 280 0.45 -6.89 18.33
N GLY A 281 0.82 -7.47 19.46
CA GLY A 281 2.18 -7.95 19.70
C GLY A 281 2.61 -9.04 18.72
N ILE A 282 1.73 -10.00 18.41
CA ILE A 282 1.98 -11.05 17.42
C ILE A 282 2.19 -10.44 16.02
N TYR A 283 1.24 -9.59 15.58
CA TYR A 283 1.33 -8.97 14.26
C TYR A 283 2.54 -8.05 14.12
N ALA A 284 2.83 -7.29 15.17
CA ALA A 284 4.00 -6.42 15.20
C ALA A 284 5.32 -7.18 15.11
N LYS A 285 5.41 -8.37 15.72
CA LYS A 285 6.57 -9.24 15.59
C LYS A 285 6.74 -9.74 14.15
N ILE A 286 5.66 -10.17 13.50
CA ILE A 286 5.67 -10.66 12.12
C ILE A 286 5.99 -9.52 11.15
N LEU A 287 5.32 -8.38 11.28
CA LEU A 287 5.42 -7.24 10.37
C LEU A 287 6.49 -6.22 10.77
N LYS A 288 7.33 -6.55 11.78
CA LYS A 288 8.44 -5.70 12.23
C LYS A 288 8.02 -4.26 12.58
N ALA A 289 6.86 -4.10 13.22
CA ALA A 289 6.39 -2.79 13.62
C ALA A 289 7.29 -2.14 14.69
N SER A 290 7.34 -0.81 14.68
CA SER A 290 8.17 -0.04 15.61
C SER A 290 7.68 -0.15 17.06
N LYS A 291 8.63 -0.31 18.02
CA LYS A 291 8.31 -0.46 19.43
C LYS A 291 7.45 0.68 20.01
N PRO A 292 7.69 1.98 19.73
CA PRO A 292 6.86 3.06 20.28
C PRO A 292 5.38 2.91 19.95
N VAL A 293 5.05 2.46 18.74
CA VAL A 293 3.65 2.24 18.32
C VAL A 293 2.97 1.20 19.21
N LEU A 294 3.71 0.17 19.69
CA LEU A 294 3.18 -0.89 20.53
C LEU A 294 2.84 -0.43 21.96
N PHE A 295 3.49 0.61 22.46
CA PHE A 295 3.20 1.12 23.80
C PHE A 295 1.99 2.06 23.83
N ILE A 296 1.76 2.82 22.75
CA ILE A 296 0.72 3.84 22.70
C ILE A 296 -0.46 3.45 21.80
N TRP A 297 -0.52 2.19 21.31
CA TRP A 297 -1.53 1.74 20.37
C TRP A 297 -2.99 2.02 20.79
N PRO A 298 -3.40 1.97 22.10
CA PRO A 298 -4.78 2.27 22.44
C PRO A 298 -5.15 3.72 22.17
N ILE A 299 -4.20 4.64 22.39
CA ILE A 299 -4.38 6.07 22.07
C ILE A 299 -4.44 6.25 20.56
N LEU A 300 -3.54 5.57 19.81
CA LEU A 300 -3.52 5.65 18.35
C LEU A 300 -4.82 5.10 17.74
N GLU A 301 -5.36 4.01 18.29
CA GLU A 301 -6.63 3.42 17.85
C GLU A 301 -7.80 4.40 18.04
N ALA A 302 -7.91 5.01 19.23
CA ALA A 302 -8.93 6.02 19.50
C ALA A 302 -8.79 7.22 18.55
N CYS A 303 -7.57 7.75 18.36
CA CYS A 303 -7.32 8.85 17.41
C CYS A 303 -7.69 8.49 15.98
N LEU A 304 -7.31 7.28 15.53
CA LEU A 304 -7.64 6.82 14.18
C LEU A 304 -9.13 6.70 13.95
N LEU A 305 -9.91 6.27 14.95
CA LEU A 305 -11.37 6.20 14.82
C LEU A 305 -11.95 7.58 14.42
N PHE A 306 -11.56 8.65 15.13
CA PHE A 306 -12.03 10.00 14.82
C PHE A 306 -11.54 10.49 13.45
N LEU A 307 -10.27 10.23 13.12
CA LEU A 307 -9.70 10.61 11.83
C LEU A 307 -10.39 9.88 10.66
N GLN A 308 -10.69 8.59 10.82
CA GLN A 308 -11.36 7.78 9.81
C GLN A 308 -12.83 8.20 9.61
N LEU A 309 -13.53 8.56 10.68
CA LEU A 309 -14.88 9.15 10.57
C LEU A 309 -14.84 10.46 9.76
N GLY A 310 -13.89 11.34 10.06
CA GLY A 310 -13.69 12.59 9.31
C GLY A 310 -13.34 12.35 7.84
N LEU A 311 -12.47 11.36 7.54
CA LEU A 311 -12.09 10.98 6.18
C LEU A 311 -13.27 10.35 5.42
N GLY A 312 -14.07 9.51 6.07
CA GLY A 312 -15.26 8.89 5.47
C GLY A 312 -16.30 9.93 5.05
N ILE A 313 -16.55 10.94 5.91
CA ILE A 313 -17.44 12.05 5.57
C ILE A 313 -16.82 12.92 4.45
N GLY A 314 -15.55 13.31 4.59
CA GLY A 314 -14.85 14.16 3.64
C GLY A 314 -14.72 13.55 2.25
N GLY A 315 -14.55 12.23 2.17
CA GLY A 315 -14.41 11.49 0.90
C GLY A 315 -15.67 11.53 0.03
N LYS A 316 -16.87 11.66 0.63
CA LYS A 316 -18.14 11.78 -0.10
C LYS A 316 -18.31 13.09 -0.86
N PHE A 317 -17.68 14.16 -0.38
CA PHE A 317 -17.88 15.52 -0.89
C PHE A 317 -16.77 16.03 -1.80
N LYS A 318 -15.66 15.28 -1.94
CA LYS A 318 -14.50 15.74 -2.70
C LYS A 318 -14.40 15.06 -4.06
N LYS A 319 -14.38 15.87 -5.13
CA LYS A 319 -14.00 15.39 -6.48
C LYS A 319 -12.55 14.88 -6.44
N GLN A 320 -12.30 13.79 -7.18
CA GLN A 320 -10.96 13.21 -7.31
C GLN A 320 -9.92 14.27 -7.72
N GLN A 321 -8.80 14.31 -6.99
CA GLN A 321 -7.67 15.18 -7.32
C GLN A 321 -6.69 14.45 -8.23
N SER A 322 -6.08 15.19 -9.17
CA SER A 322 -5.04 14.67 -10.05
C SER A 322 -3.87 14.05 -9.29
N TRP A 323 -3.24 13.06 -9.90
CA TRP A 323 -2.00 12.47 -9.41
C TRP A 323 -0.87 13.50 -9.48
N GLN A 324 -0.27 13.80 -8.33
CA GLN A 324 0.92 14.63 -8.14
C GLN A 324 1.87 13.91 -7.24
#